data_4e0538a57618674f2651e690aa42dcdd
#
_entry.id   4e0538a57618674f2651e690aa42dcdd
#
_cell.length_a   1.000
_cell.length_b   1.000
_cell.length_c   1.000
_cell.angle_alpha   90.00
_cell.angle_beta   90.00
_cell.angle_gamma   90.00
#
_symmetry.space_group_name_H-M   'P 1'
#
loop_
_entity.id
_entity.type
_entity.pdbx_description
1 polymer ?
#
loop_
_entity_poly.entity_id
_entity_poly.type
_entity_poly.pdbx_seq_one_letter_code
_entity_poly.pdbx_strand_id
1 'polypeptide(L)'
;MCWLVFKKFRLVPITTYTVCTAILGGIVMFLSLFILLSVCHPVSHDGRFYATVTQIVPQVRGVVTEVPVTPNKPLREGDVLFRIDPRPYQLEVDRLEAMLAGLDAKAHQLDAKLAATQAATAAARSNLLVSESEYDRQARIAVASAQAQIDQTQSRLSLANAELARAKELAPSGSISKQELESVAMKSEALSAELKQSKNTLQAANEKLESGANRLAAVKESLKQAEASELEAKIALEAESDGMNPDVRQAIAELERKRWDLEQTTVRAPSDGYATFVSMRAGQMATPFSAAASMLFVPSEKRFLVASFPQNAIPGIQEGLEAELAFQAYPGQIFQAKVLRVQGIIREGQVIGTGQIGSTTTAAANDDIPVFFEYGDDVEKLNLPTGSQVSIAVYTHHFHALSLVRKIILRIKSWENYAFFMKNFDSLH
;
A
#
# COMPACT_ATOMS: atom_id res chain seq x y z
N MET A 1 -60.64 28.72 39.67
CA MET A 1 -60.61 30.20 39.60
C MET A 1 -62.01 30.78 39.43
N CYS A 2 -62.84 30.37 38.47
CA CYS A 2 -64.21 30.88 38.28
C CYS A 2 -65.11 30.77 39.51
N TRP A 3 -65.04 29.69 40.30
CA TRP A 3 -65.85 29.52 41.53
C TRP A 3 -65.51 30.57 42.59
N LEU A 4 -64.22 30.96 42.75
CA LEU A 4 -63.74 32.00 43.65
C LEU A 4 -64.31 33.39 43.24
N VAL A 5 -64.24 33.71 41.93
CA VAL A 5 -64.69 35.01 41.40
C VAL A 5 -66.20 35.18 41.43
N PHE A 6 -66.93 34.12 41.04
CA PHE A 6 -68.40 34.21 40.90
C PHE A 6 -69.13 33.87 42.19
N LYS A 7 -68.67 32.93 43.02
CA LYS A 7 -69.40 32.42 44.16
C LYS A 7 -68.83 32.93 45.50
N LYS A 8 -67.52 33.04 45.68
CA LYS A 8 -66.91 33.45 46.96
C LYS A 8 -66.79 34.95 47.09
N PHE A 9 -66.35 35.65 46.06
CA PHE A 9 -66.12 37.08 46.10
C PHE A 9 -67.27 37.94 45.51
N ARG A 10 -68.23 37.29 44.75
CA ARG A 10 -69.36 37.97 44.09
C ARG A 10 -68.99 39.26 43.35
N LEU A 11 -67.80 39.32 42.75
CA LEU A 11 -67.23 40.47 42.07
C LEU A 11 -67.95 40.86 40.78
N VAL A 12 -68.67 39.88 40.16
CA VAL A 12 -69.36 40.07 38.89
C VAL A 12 -70.74 39.38 38.92
N PRO A 13 -71.85 40.00 38.46
CA PRO A 13 -73.14 39.38 38.40
C PRO A 13 -73.17 38.24 37.40
N ILE A 14 -73.85 37.13 37.77
CA ILE A 14 -73.95 35.90 36.90
C ILE A 14 -75.01 36.23 35.83
N THR A 15 -74.51 36.71 34.68
CA THR A 15 -75.31 36.91 33.48
C THR A 15 -74.75 35.99 32.37
N THR A 16 -75.56 35.62 31.34
CA THR A 16 -75.14 34.79 30.24
C THR A 16 -73.85 35.33 29.59
N TYR A 17 -73.69 36.63 29.48
CA TYR A 17 -72.49 37.25 28.91
C TYR A 17 -71.27 37.05 29.78
N THR A 18 -71.39 37.19 31.12
CA THR A 18 -70.25 37.02 32.03
C THR A 18 -69.78 35.57 32.12
N VAL A 19 -70.68 34.58 31.97
CA VAL A 19 -70.34 33.17 31.86
C VAL A 19 -69.67 32.89 30.56
N CYS A 20 -70.17 33.38 29.40
CA CYS A 20 -69.52 33.21 28.12
C CYS A 20 -68.11 33.82 28.08
N THR A 21 -67.94 35.05 28.64
CA THR A 21 -66.61 35.68 28.70
C THR A 21 -65.63 34.95 29.61
N ALA A 22 -66.11 34.35 30.71
CA ALA A 22 -65.27 33.55 31.61
C ALA A 22 -64.86 32.23 30.95
N ILE A 23 -65.75 31.59 30.18
CA ILE A 23 -65.40 30.37 29.41
C ILE A 23 -64.39 30.70 28.31
N LEU A 24 -64.65 31.80 27.56
CA LEU A 24 -63.71 32.29 26.52
C LEU A 24 -62.34 32.63 27.10
N GLY A 25 -62.30 33.34 28.25
CA GLY A 25 -61.06 33.66 28.97
C GLY A 25 -60.32 32.40 29.45
N GLY A 26 -61.08 31.38 29.89
CA GLY A 26 -60.55 30.06 30.27
C GLY A 26 -59.89 29.34 29.08
N ILE A 27 -60.59 29.36 27.92
CA ILE A 27 -60.05 28.75 26.68
C ILE A 27 -58.78 29.47 26.24
N VAL A 28 -58.79 30.82 26.22
CA VAL A 28 -57.61 31.63 25.85
C VAL A 28 -56.44 31.38 26.80
N MET A 29 -56.71 31.31 28.11
CA MET A 29 -55.67 31.00 29.12
C MET A 29 -55.12 29.57 28.92
N PHE A 30 -55.98 28.60 28.62
CA PHE A 30 -55.55 27.24 28.36
C PHE A 30 -54.71 27.12 27.08
N LEU A 31 -55.14 27.77 25.99
CA LEU A 31 -54.38 27.83 24.74
C LEU A 31 -53.02 28.52 24.92
N SER A 32 -53.02 29.65 25.67
CA SER A 32 -51.77 30.36 26.00
C SER A 32 -50.80 29.50 26.80
N LEU A 33 -51.33 28.78 27.81
CA LEU A 33 -50.52 27.82 28.61
C LEU A 33 -49.94 26.70 27.73
N PHE A 34 -50.75 26.18 26.82
CA PHE A 34 -50.37 25.11 25.91
C PHE A 34 -49.24 25.57 24.94
N ILE A 35 -49.41 26.76 24.34
CA ILE A 35 -48.38 27.36 23.47
C ILE A 35 -47.10 27.62 24.27
N LEU A 36 -47.19 28.21 25.46
CA LEU A 36 -46.04 28.47 26.32
C LEU A 36 -45.30 27.20 26.72
N LEU A 37 -46.05 26.14 27.04
CA LEU A 37 -45.49 24.82 27.36
C LEU A 37 -44.81 24.18 26.16
N SER A 38 -45.35 24.36 24.96
CA SER A 38 -44.79 23.83 23.72
C SER A 38 -43.46 24.50 23.32
N VAL A 39 -43.36 25.81 23.57
CA VAL A 39 -42.15 26.61 23.25
C VAL A 39 -41.08 26.43 24.33
N CYS A 40 -41.46 26.53 25.63
CA CYS A 40 -40.49 26.47 26.73
C CYS A 40 -40.00 25.05 27.05
N HIS A 41 -40.84 24.04 26.92
CA HIS A 41 -40.48 22.64 27.20
C HIS A 41 -40.97 21.76 26.07
N PRO A 42 -40.26 21.76 24.93
CA PRO A 42 -40.64 21.00 23.74
C PRO A 42 -40.62 19.50 23.98
N VAL A 43 -41.50 18.76 23.30
CA VAL A 43 -41.58 17.34 23.33
C VAL A 43 -41.58 16.79 21.91
N SER A 44 -40.86 15.72 21.71
CA SER A 44 -40.93 14.90 20.50
C SER A 44 -41.49 13.53 20.84
N HIS A 45 -42.35 12.99 19.97
CA HIS A 45 -42.89 11.63 20.07
C HIS A 45 -42.29 10.69 19.06
N ASP A 46 -41.36 11.18 18.22
CA ASP A 46 -40.69 10.41 17.15
C ASP A 46 -39.18 10.19 17.43
N GLY A 47 -38.83 10.09 18.71
CA GLY A 47 -37.47 9.71 19.10
C GLY A 47 -37.24 8.24 18.79
N ARG A 48 -36.05 7.89 18.25
CA ARG A 48 -35.65 6.52 17.91
C ARG A 48 -34.16 6.28 18.14
N PHE A 49 -33.83 5.02 18.41
CA PHE A 49 -32.45 4.59 18.35
C PHE A 49 -32.01 4.35 16.90
N TYR A 50 -30.86 4.91 16.56
CA TYR A 50 -30.17 4.67 15.31
C TYR A 50 -28.83 3.99 15.58
N ALA A 51 -28.47 3.02 14.74
CA ALA A 51 -27.16 2.40 14.70
C ALA A 51 -26.52 2.67 13.35
N THR A 52 -25.20 2.78 13.36
CA THR A 52 -24.42 2.78 12.10
C THR A 52 -24.55 1.41 11.47
N VAL A 53 -24.89 1.35 10.19
CA VAL A 53 -24.94 0.11 9.45
C VAL A 53 -23.90 0.17 8.34
N THR A 54 -22.96 -0.76 8.37
CA THR A 54 -21.91 -0.88 7.35
C THR A 54 -22.30 -1.92 6.31
N GLN A 55 -22.25 -1.55 5.06
CA GLN A 55 -22.45 -2.50 3.95
C GLN A 55 -21.17 -3.27 3.71
N ILE A 56 -21.20 -4.58 3.86
CA ILE A 56 -20.08 -5.46 3.53
C ILE A 56 -20.19 -5.84 2.05
N VAL A 57 -19.17 -5.46 1.30
CA VAL A 57 -19.06 -5.72 -0.14
C VAL A 57 -17.76 -6.46 -0.40
N PRO A 58 -17.76 -7.55 -1.21
CA PRO A 58 -16.54 -8.25 -1.57
C PRO A 58 -15.61 -7.33 -2.36
N GLN A 59 -14.32 -7.42 -2.10
CA GLN A 59 -13.27 -6.65 -2.81
C GLN A 59 -12.84 -7.36 -4.10
N VAL A 60 -13.02 -8.68 -4.14
CA VAL A 60 -12.62 -9.55 -5.26
C VAL A 60 -13.81 -10.35 -5.79
N ARG A 61 -13.73 -10.75 -7.07
CA ARG A 61 -14.78 -11.49 -7.73
C ARG A 61 -14.54 -13.00 -7.62
N GLY A 62 -15.57 -13.79 -7.32
CA GLY A 62 -15.44 -15.26 -7.33
C GLY A 62 -16.66 -15.95 -6.77
N VAL A 63 -16.66 -17.27 -6.81
CA VAL A 63 -17.75 -18.09 -6.26
C VAL A 63 -17.60 -18.17 -4.74
N VAL A 64 -18.67 -17.88 -4.01
CA VAL A 64 -18.71 -18.04 -2.55
C VAL A 64 -18.68 -19.52 -2.22
N THR A 65 -17.69 -19.94 -1.43
CA THR A 65 -17.54 -21.34 -0.98
C THR A 65 -18.34 -21.62 0.28
N GLU A 66 -18.28 -20.70 1.25
CA GLU A 66 -19.02 -20.85 2.52
C GLU A 66 -19.42 -19.50 3.11
N VAL A 67 -20.50 -19.52 3.89
CA VAL A 67 -21.02 -18.39 4.66
C VAL A 67 -21.26 -18.88 6.09
N PRO A 68 -20.23 -18.86 6.97
CA PRO A 68 -20.35 -19.41 8.33
C PRO A 68 -21.17 -18.50 9.25
N VAL A 69 -21.36 -17.22 8.89
CA VAL A 69 -22.07 -16.25 9.70
C VAL A 69 -23.55 -16.56 9.82
N THR A 70 -24.07 -16.47 11.05
CA THR A 70 -25.50 -16.60 11.33
C THR A 70 -26.06 -15.21 11.61
N PRO A 71 -27.18 -14.79 10.96
CA PRO A 71 -27.78 -13.48 11.21
C PRO A 71 -28.09 -13.24 12.70
N ASN A 72 -27.87 -12.01 13.14
CA ASN A 72 -28.17 -11.52 14.49
C ASN A 72 -27.43 -12.24 15.65
N LYS A 73 -26.33 -12.94 15.33
CA LYS A 73 -25.41 -13.45 16.36
C LYS A 73 -24.22 -12.51 16.53
N PRO A 74 -23.72 -12.32 17.77
CA PRO A 74 -22.56 -11.50 18.02
C PRO A 74 -21.32 -12.09 17.34
N LEU A 75 -20.56 -11.24 16.70
CA LEU A 75 -19.29 -11.51 16.02
C LEU A 75 -18.22 -10.61 16.61
N ARG A 76 -16.98 -11.11 16.63
CA ARG A 76 -15.81 -10.33 17.00
C ARG A 76 -15.11 -9.78 15.77
N GLU A 77 -14.34 -8.75 15.96
CA GLU A 77 -13.43 -8.25 14.93
C GLU A 77 -12.56 -9.39 14.35
N GLY A 78 -12.48 -9.48 13.03
CA GLY A 78 -11.72 -10.51 12.33
C GLY A 78 -12.47 -11.83 12.09
N ASP A 79 -13.65 -12.06 12.69
CA ASP A 79 -14.45 -13.24 12.41
C ASP A 79 -14.83 -13.35 10.92
N VAL A 80 -14.80 -14.56 10.38
CA VAL A 80 -15.07 -14.80 8.96
C VAL A 80 -16.57 -14.63 8.66
N LEU A 81 -16.89 -13.71 7.77
CA LEU A 81 -18.26 -13.49 7.30
C LEU A 81 -18.63 -14.41 6.15
N PHE A 82 -17.78 -14.50 5.14
CA PHE A 82 -17.90 -15.47 4.03
C PHE A 82 -16.54 -15.65 3.35
N ARG A 83 -16.40 -16.73 2.61
CA ARG A 83 -15.21 -17.05 1.81
C ARG A 83 -15.54 -17.17 0.35
N ILE A 84 -14.68 -16.62 -0.48
CA ILE A 84 -14.68 -16.76 -1.93
C ILE A 84 -13.63 -17.82 -2.29
N ASP A 85 -13.81 -18.53 -3.39
CA ASP A 85 -12.88 -19.56 -3.86
C ASP A 85 -11.46 -18.95 -4.05
N PRO A 86 -10.48 -19.33 -3.22
CA PRO A 86 -9.14 -18.76 -3.28
C PRO A 86 -8.27 -19.37 -4.41
N ARG A 87 -8.65 -20.51 -4.98
CA ARG A 87 -7.82 -21.28 -5.92
C ARG A 87 -7.34 -20.46 -7.12
N PRO A 88 -8.17 -19.66 -7.82
CA PRO A 88 -7.70 -18.85 -8.94
C PRO A 88 -6.64 -17.82 -8.52
N TYR A 89 -6.80 -17.25 -7.33
CA TYR A 89 -5.89 -16.25 -6.77
C TYR A 89 -4.58 -16.89 -6.31
N GLN A 90 -4.64 -18.07 -5.68
CA GLN A 90 -3.47 -18.85 -5.28
C GLN A 90 -2.60 -19.22 -6.49
N LEU A 91 -3.21 -19.69 -7.57
CA LEU A 91 -2.49 -20.03 -8.80
C LEU A 91 -1.76 -18.81 -9.40
N GLU A 92 -2.32 -17.61 -9.32
CA GLU A 92 -1.65 -16.40 -9.78
C GLU A 92 -0.47 -16.01 -8.87
N VAL A 93 -0.62 -16.16 -7.55
CA VAL A 93 0.49 -15.99 -6.60
C VAL A 93 1.61 -16.96 -6.89
N ASP A 94 1.30 -18.27 -7.01
CA ASP A 94 2.28 -19.32 -7.28
C ASP A 94 3.01 -19.08 -8.63
N ARG A 95 2.30 -18.60 -9.65
CA ARG A 95 2.87 -18.23 -10.95
C ARG A 95 3.90 -17.12 -10.83
N LEU A 96 3.57 -16.07 -10.07
CA LEU A 96 4.46 -14.92 -9.88
C LEU A 96 5.66 -15.26 -8.99
N GLU A 97 5.47 -16.10 -7.98
CA GLU A 97 6.58 -16.62 -7.16
C GLU A 97 7.55 -17.46 -8.00
N ALA A 98 7.04 -18.31 -8.89
CA ALA A 98 7.87 -19.06 -9.83
C ALA A 98 8.61 -18.15 -10.82
N MET A 99 7.97 -17.07 -11.29
CA MET A 99 8.59 -16.06 -12.13
C MET A 99 9.74 -15.35 -11.41
N LEU A 100 9.54 -14.92 -10.17
CA LEU A 100 10.59 -14.29 -9.35
C LEU A 100 11.75 -15.25 -9.10
N ALA A 101 11.48 -16.51 -8.77
CA ALA A 101 12.53 -17.54 -8.64
C ALA A 101 13.33 -17.74 -9.93
N GLY A 102 12.67 -17.64 -11.09
CA GLY A 102 13.34 -17.66 -12.40
C GLY A 102 14.27 -16.45 -12.62
N LEU A 103 13.86 -15.26 -12.25
CA LEU A 103 14.68 -14.05 -12.32
C LEU A 103 15.89 -14.11 -11.37
N ASP A 104 15.69 -14.63 -10.16
CA ASP A 104 16.78 -14.85 -9.19
C ASP A 104 17.80 -15.87 -9.70
N ALA A 105 17.35 -16.99 -10.25
CA ALA A 105 18.21 -17.98 -10.88
C ALA A 105 19.02 -17.38 -12.04
N LYS A 106 18.44 -16.47 -12.83
CA LYS A 106 19.12 -15.75 -13.89
C LYS A 106 20.23 -14.84 -13.35
N ALA A 107 19.96 -14.12 -12.26
CA ALA A 107 20.96 -13.30 -11.58
C ALA A 107 22.17 -14.14 -11.10
N HIS A 108 21.91 -15.29 -10.49
CA HIS A 108 22.97 -16.23 -10.10
C HIS A 108 23.77 -16.78 -11.28
N GLN A 109 23.12 -17.02 -12.45
CA GLN A 109 23.84 -17.43 -13.67
C GLN A 109 24.77 -16.35 -14.18
N LEU A 110 24.34 -15.07 -14.11
CA LEU A 110 25.18 -13.95 -14.52
C LEU A 110 26.36 -13.75 -13.56
N ASP A 111 26.17 -13.93 -12.28
CA ASP A 111 27.26 -13.91 -11.29
C ASP A 111 28.29 -15.00 -11.54
N ALA A 112 27.86 -16.23 -11.79
CA ALA A 112 28.73 -17.33 -12.17
C ALA A 112 29.48 -17.07 -13.49
N LYS A 113 28.82 -16.43 -14.48
CA LYS A 113 29.46 -16.01 -15.75
C LYS A 113 30.52 -14.97 -15.49
N LEU A 114 30.25 -13.98 -14.65
CA LEU A 114 31.25 -12.95 -14.27
C LEU A 114 32.48 -13.60 -13.61
N ALA A 115 32.27 -14.49 -12.65
CA ALA A 115 33.38 -15.20 -12.00
C ALA A 115 34.22 -16.01 -13.00
N ALA A 116 33.59 -16.66 -13.97
CA ALA A 116 34.30 -17.39 -15.02
C ALA A 116 35.11 -16.45 -15.95
N THR A 117 34.55 -15.31 -16.36
CA THR A 117 35.29 -14.33 -17.18
C THR A 117 36.43 -13.66 -16.42
N GLN A 118 36.28 -13.39 -15.14
CA GLN A 118 37.35 -12.91 -14.28
C GLN A 118 38.51 -13.92 -14.18
N ALA A 119 38.20 -15.16 -14.00
CA ALA A 119 39.22 -16.24 -14.01
C ALA A 119 39.96 -16.34 -15.36
N ALA A 120 39.23 -16.20 -16.48
CA ALA A 120 39.82 -16.16 -17.82
C ALA A 120 40.74 -14.96 -18.01
N THR A 121 40.33 -13.74 -17.57
CA THR A 121 41.17 -12.55 -17.61
C THR A 121 42.41 -12.70 -16.76
N ALA A 122 42.32 -13.26 -15.57
CA ALA A 122 43.45 -13.56 -14.71
C ALA A 122 44.47 -14.51 -15.36
N ALA A 123 43.96 -15.58 -16.01
CA ALA A 123 44.80 -16.51 -16.76
C ALA A 123 45.48 -15.83 -17.97
N ALA A 124 44.76 -14.99 -18.71
CA ALA A 124 45.32 -14.25 -19.84
C ALA A 124 46.40 -13.26 -19.38
N ARG A 125 46.24 -12.56 -18.24
CA ARG A 125 47.25 -11.72 -17.62
C ARG A 125 48.52 -12.50 -17.21
N SER A 126 48.33 -13.68 -16.62
CA SER A 126 49.45 -14.54 -16.28
C SER A 126 50.23 -15.01 -17.52
N ASN A 127 49.49 -15.39 -18.59
CA ASN A 127 50.14 -15.77 -19.87
C ASN A 127 50.90 -14.59 -20.50
N LEU A 128 50.39 -13.35 -20.39
CA LEU A 128 51.08 -12.18 -20.87
C LEU A 128 52.41 -11.97 -20.11
N LEU A 129 52.42 -12.07 -18.78
CA LEU A 129 53.62 -11.91 -17.95
C LEU A 129 54.70 -12.95 -18.33
N VAL A 130 54.30 -14.19 -18.56
CA VAL A 130 55.23 -15.27 -19.02
C VAL A 130 55.78 -14.91 -20.39
N SER A 131 54.92 -14.54 -21.34
CA SER A 131 55.33 -14.22 -22.72
C SER A 131 56.26 -12.98 -22.77
N GLU A 132 56.04 -11.97 -21.93
CA GLU A 132 56.87 -10.79 -21.82
C GLU A 132 58.25 -11.14 -21.26
N SER A 133 58.33 -12.00 -20.23
CA SER A 133 59.59 -12.42 -19.64
C SER A 133 60.41 -13.30 -20.60
N GLU A 134 59.81 -14.15 -21.39
CA GLU A 134 60.46 -14.95 -22.43
C GLU A 134 60.99 -14.08 -23.56
N TYR A 135 60.19 -13.14 -24.04
CA TYR A 135 60.60 -12.23 -25.10
C TYR A 135 61.79 -11.39 -24.72
N ASP A 136 61.77 -10.73 -23.55
CA ASP A 136 62.86 -9.88 -23.10
C ASP A 136 64.15 -10.66 -22.82
N ARG A 137 64.05 -11.81 -22.15
CA ARG A 137 65.22 -12.55 -21.68
C ARG A 137 65.89 -13.40 -22.77
N GLN A 138 65.11 -14.16 -23.58
CA GLN A 138 65.67 -15.12 -24.54
C GLN A 138 66.02 -14.44 -25.89
N ALA A 139 65.10 -13.64 -26.43
CA ALA A 139 65.26 -13.08 -27.77
C ALA A 139 66.32 -11.96 -27.83
N ARG A 140 66.25 -11.02 -26.88
CA ARG A 140 67.22 -9.90 -26.83
C ARG A 140 68.66 -10.38 -26.48
N ILE A 141 68.78 -11.33 -25.55
CA ILE A 141 70.11 -11.90 -25.21
C ILE A 141 70.69 -12.68 -26.42
N ALA A 142 69.87 -13.44 -27.14
CA ALA A 142 70.30 -14.19 -28.33
C ALA A 142 70.82 -13.22 -29.42
N VAL A 143 70.12 -12.14 -29.69
CA VAL A 143 70.55 -11.11 -30.67
C VAL A 143 71.84 -10.42 -30.24
N ALA A 144 71.93 -10.00 -28.94
CA ALA A 144 73.14 -9.36 -28.44
C ALA A 144 74.37 -10.29 -28.46
N SER A 145 74.16 -11.57 -28.11
CA SER A 145 75.28 -12.58 -28.18
C SER A 145 75.71 -12.84 -29.60
N ALA A 146 74.80 -12.97 -30.57
CA ALA A 146 75.08 -13.15 -31.98
C ALA A 146 75.80 -11.93 -32.57
N GLN A 147 75.46 -10.70 -32.17
CA GLN A 147 76.09 -9.49 -32.59
C GLN A 147 77.56 -9.42 -32.03
N ALA A 148 77.73 -9.74 -30.75
CA ALA A 148 79.11 -9.80 -30.14
C ALA A 148 79.98 -10.83 -30.84
N GLN A 149 79.46 -11.96 -31.30
CA GLN A 149 80.19 -12.95 -32.06
C GLN A 149 80.62 -12.44 -33.43
N ILE A 150 79.75 -11.67 -34.12
CA ILE A 150 80.10 -10.99 -35.38
C ILE A 150 81.24 -10.02 -35.13
N ASP A 151 81.16 -9.11 -34.12
CA ASP A 151 82.14 -8.11 -33.84
C ASP A 151 83.50 -8.73 -33.50
N GLN A 152 83.49 -9.86 -32.77
CA GLN A 152 84.72 -10.64 -32.49
C GLN A 152 85.35 -11.23 -33.75
N THR A 153 84.50 -11.91 -34.56
CA THR A 153 84.95 -12.56 -35.79
C THR A 153 85.42 -11.55 -36.82
N GLN A 154 84.78 -10.38 -36.91
CA GLN A 154 85.15 -9.30 -37.80
C GLN A 154 86.50 -8.67 -37.40
N SER A 155 86.74 -8.51 -36.10
CA SER A 155 88.04 -8.07 -35.60
C SER A 155 89.16 -9.07 -35.94
N ARG A 156 88.91 -10.39 -35.79
CA ARG A 156 89.90 -11.38 -36.18
C ARG A 156 90.16 -11.41 -37.69
N LEU A 157 89.10 -11.29 -38.53
CA LEU A 157 89.25 -11.22 -39.96
C LEU A 157 90.02 -9.97 -40.42
N SER A 158 89.76 -8.81 -39.80
CA SER A 158 90.53 -7.60 -40.11
C SER A 158 92.03 -7.76 -39.85
N LEU A 159 92.42 -8.41 -38.75
CA LEU A 159 93.79 -8.74 -38.43
C LEU A 159 94.38 -9.72 -39.45
N ALA A 160 93.70 -10.80 -39.79
CA ALA A 160 94.15 -11.77 -40.77
C ALA A 160 94.27 -11.19 -42.17
N ASN A 161 93.39 -10.26 -42.57
CA ASN A 161 93.52 -9.53 -43.82
C ASN A 161 94.69 -8.62 -43.86
N ALA A 162 95.05 -7.93 -42.73
CA ALA A 162 96.27 -7.14 -42.62
C ALA A 162 97.52 -7.99 -42.65
N GLU A 163 97.50 -9.22 -42.07
CA GLU A 163 98.55 -10.21 -42.17
C GLU A 163 98.72 -10.67 -43.63
N LEU A 164 97.65 -10.98 -44.32
CA LEU A 164 97.66 -11.40 -45.71
C LEU A 164 98.15 -10.29 -46.65
N ALA A 165 97.74 -9.05 -46.43
CA ALA A 165 98.27 -7.89 -47.19
C ALA A 165 99.78 -7.75 -47.06
N ARG A 166 100.31 -7.79 -45.85
CA ARG A 166 101.75 -7.79 -45.59
C ARG A 166 102.46 -8.95 -46.22
N ALA A 167 101.96 -10.16 -46.12
CA ALA A 167 102.51 -11.36 -46.75
C ALA A 167 102.57 -11.25 -48.28
N LYS A 168 101.53 -10.69 -48.92
CA LYS A 168 101.46 -10.45 -50.38
C LYS A 168 102.51 -9.40 -50.82
N GLU A 169 102.80 -8.40 -50.02
CA GLU A 169 103.87 -7.38 -50.31
C GLU A 169 105.28 -7.96 -50.18
N LEU A 170 105.51 -8.87 -49.23
CA LEU A 170 106.80 -9.49 -49.00
C LEU A 170 107.09 -10.73 -49.93
N ALA A 171 106.08 -11.36 -50.52
CA ALA A 171 106.21 -12.52 -51.44
C ALA A 171 107.15 -12.26 -52.67
N PRO A 172 107.07 -11.10 -53.38
CA PRO A 172 107.92 -10.82 -54.55
C PRO A 172 109.42 -10.68 -54.21
N SER A 173 109.67 -10.22 -52.93
CA SER A 173 111.10 -10.07 -52.43
C SER A 173 111.76 -11.46 -52.02
N GLY A 174 111.00 -12.55 -52.07
CA GLY A 174 111.51 -13.87 -51.63
C GLY A 174 111.58 -13.98 -50.07
N SER A 175 111.10 -13.08 -49.29
CA SER A 175 111.18 -13.02 -47.84
C SER A 175 110.11 -13.91 -47.12
N ILE A 176 109.16 -14.47 -47.89
CA ILE A 176 108.12 -15.43 -47.40
C ILE A 176 108.04 -16.60 -48.35
N SER A 177 107.83 -17.84 -47.83
CA SER A 177 107.63 -19.05 -48.60
C SER A 177 106.22 -19.07 -49.23
N LYS A 178 106.11 -19.70 -50.44
CA LYS A 178 104.79 -19.91 -51.04
C LYS A 178 103.78 -20.62 -50.10
N GLN A 179 104.23 -21.56 -49.30
CA GLN A 179 103.45 -22.32 -48.35
C GLN A 179 102.89 -21.41 -47.19
N GLU A 180 103.69 -20.47 -46.76
CA GLU A 180 103.32 -19.52 -45.72
C GLU A 180 102.27 -18.50 -46.21
N LEU A 181 102.41 -17.96 -47.42
CA LEU A 181 101.45 -17.13 -48.11
C LEU A 181 100.11 -17.82 -48.26
N GLU A 182 100.14 -19.10 -48.68
CA GLU A 182 98.95 -19.93 -48.85
C GLU A 182 98.27 -20.19 -47.50
N SER A 183 98.98 -20.47 -46.43
CA SER A 183 98.42 -20.67 -45.08
C SER A 183 97.72 -19.43 -44.55
N VAL A 184 98.29 -18.21 -44.73
CA VAL A 184 97.67 -16.98 -44.32
C VAL A 184 96.45 -16.64 -45.19
N ALA A 185 96.50 -16.97 -46.47
CA ALA A 185 95.32 -16.88 -47.35
C ALA A 185 94.18 -17.72 -46.94
N MET A 186 94.46 -19.02 -46.65
CA MET A 186 93.44 -19.97 -46.14
C MET A 186 92.87 -19.55 -44.78
N LYS A 187 93.70 -19.01 -43.87
CA LYS A 187 93.23 -18.45 -42.57
C LYS A 187 92.31 -17.29 -42.78
N SER A 188 92.54 -16.36 -43.70
CA SER A 188 91.66 -15.25 -44.04
C SER A 188 90.32 -15.75 -44.63
N GLU A 189 90.37 -16.74 -45.52
CA GLU A 189 89.22 -17.35 -46.16
C GLU A 189 88.36 -18.10 -45.12
N ALA A 190 88.96 -18.89 -44.22
CA ALA A 190 88.25 -19.52 -43.11
C ALA A 190 87.54 -18.58 -42.19
N LEU A 191 88.20 -17.44 -41.82
CA LEU A 191 87.58 -16.39 -41.00
C LEU A 191 86.44 -15.63 -41.72
N SER A 192 86.56 -15.50 -43.05
CA SER A 192 85.44 -14.95 -43.87
C SER A 192 84.20 -15.85 -43.89
N ALA A 193 84.43 -17.14 -43.96
CA ALA A 193 83.38 -18.16 -43.86
C ALA A 193 82.73 -18.16 -42.47
N GLU A 194 83.55 -18.06 -41.42
CA GLU A 194 83.11 -17.92 -40.02
C GLU A 194 82.27 -16.65 -39.82
N LEU A 195 82.68 -15.52 -40.40
CA LEU A 195 81.87 -14.30 -40.37
C LEU A 195 80.52 -14.43 -41.05
N LYS A 196 80.51 -15.13 -42.22
CA LYS A 196 79.27 -15.39 -42.91
C LYS A 196 78.34 -16.27 -42.08
N GLN A 197 78.83 -17.27 -41.38
CA GLN A 197 78.10 -18.14 -40.48
C GLN A 197 77.57 -17.33 -39.29
N SER A 198 78.33 -16.46 -38.67
CA SER A 198 77.92 -15.58 -37.57
C SER A 198 76.83 -14.60 -38.00
N LYS A 199 76.90 -14.08 -39.24
CA LYS A 199 75.81 -13.27 -39.83
C LYS A 199 74.51 -14.03 -40.00
N ASN A 200 74.56 -15.30 -40.45
CA ASN A 200 73.41 -16.14 -40.57
C ASN A 200 72.78 -16.45 -39.17
N THR A 201 73.66 -16.63 -38.14
CA THR A 201 73.19 -16.81 -36.76
C THR A 201 72.47 -15.58 -36.23
N LEU A 202 72.96 -14.36 -36.54
CA LEU A 202 72.32 -13.12 -36.19
C LEU A 202 70.95 -13.00 -36.91
N GLN A 203 70.91 -13.31 -38.21
CA GLN A 203 69.64 -13.31 -38.97
C GLN A 203 68.62 -14.23 -38.33
N ALA A 204 68.97 -15.51 -37.99
CA ALA A 204 68.10 -16.44 -37.31
C ALA A 204 67.64 -15.94 -35.91
N ALA A 205 68.51 -15.24 -35.16
CA ALA A 205 68.17 -14.62 -33.89
C ALA A 205 67.15 -13.44 -34.06
N ASN A 206 67.30 -12.64 -35.14
CA ASN A 206 66.36 -11.55 -35.46
C ASN A 206 64.98 -12.12 -35.86
N GLU A 207 64.95 -13.18 -36.69
CA GLU A 207 63.69 -13.88 -37.08
C GLU A 207 62.96 -14.44 -35.85
N LYS A 208 63.69 -15.00 -34.87
CA LYS A 208 63.13 -15.43 -33.59
C LYS A 208 62.60 -14.27 -32.76
N LEU A 209 63.31 -13.11 -32.75
CA LEU A 209 62.85 -11.92 -32.08
C LEU A 209 61.57 -11.36 -32.66
N GLU A 210 61.43 -11.30 -33.99
CA GLU A 210 60.24 -10.85 -34.70
C GLU A 210 59.06 -11.84 -34.44
N SER A 211 59.32 -13.14 -34.54
CA SER A 211 58.30 -14.19 -34.21
C SER A 211 57.84 -14.06 -32.74
N GLY A 212 58.75 -13.77 -31.81
CA GLY A 212 58.41 -13.55 -30.40
C GLY A 212 57.57 -12.28 -30.20
N ALA A 213 57.90 -11.19 -30.91
CA ALA A 213 57.10 -9.97 -30.89
C ALA A 213 55.66 -10.17 -31.40
N ASN A 214 55.50 -10.93 -32.49
CA ASN A 214 54.21 -11.28 -33.05
C ASN A 214 53.36 -12.14 -32.06
N ARG A 215 54.00 -13.11 -31.38
CA ARG A 215 53.38 -13.92 -30.35
C ARG A 215 52.94 -13.04 -29.16
N LEU A 216 53.78 -12.13 -28.71
CA LEU A 216 53.45 -11.19 -27.65
C LEU A 216 52.28 -10.27 -28.00
N ALA A 217 52.22 -9.78 -29.24
CA ALA A 217 51.12 -8.99 -29.76
C ALA A 217 49.80 -9.82 -29.75
N ALA A 218 49.82 -11.10 -30.18
CA ALA A 218 48.68 -11.98 -30.14
C ALA A 218 48.18 -12.24 -28.71
N VAL A 219 49.08 -12.43 -27.74
CA VAL A 219 48.71 -12.61 -26.32
C VAL A 219 48.13 -11.31 -25.73
N LYS A 220 48.62 -10.14 -26.10
CA LYS A 220 48.05 -8.84 -25.71
C LYS A 220 46.63 -8.69 -26.24
N GLU A 221 46.37 -9.05 -27.47
CA GLU A 221 45.03 -8.99 -28.06
C GLU A 221 44.05 -10.00 -27.39
N SER A 222 44.53 -11.19 -27.03
CA SER A 222 43.75 -12.18 -26.28
C SER A 222 43.36 -11.69 -24.87
N LEU A 223 44.27 -10.98 -24.19
CA LEU A 223 43.95 -10.32 -22.89
C LEU A 223 42.91 -9.26 -23.06
N LYS A 224 43.06 -8.36 -24.04
CA LYS A 224 42.06 -7.31 -24.32
C LYS A 224 40.68 -7.90 -24.62
N GLN A 225 40.60 -9.01 -25.34
CA GLN A 225 39.35 -9.71 -25.61
C GLN A 225 38.76 -10.31 -24.31
N ALA A 226 39.57 -10.89 -23.43
CA ALA A 226 39.11 -11.41 -22.14
C ALA A 226 38.59 -10.27 -21.24
N GLU A 227 39.31 -9.10 -21.18
CA GLU A 227 38.88 -7.93 -20.44
C GLU A 227 37.55 -7.36 -20.97
N ALA A 228 37.34 -7.34 -22.28
CA ALA A 228 36.07 -6.94 -22.89
C ALA A 228 34.92 -7.87 -22.50
N SER A 229 35.17 -9.18 -22.48
CA SER A 229 34.16 -10.17 -22.06
C SER A 229 33.84 -10.09 -20.57
N GLU A 230 34.81 -9.78 -19.72
CA GLU A 230 34.61 -9.52 -18.29
C GLU A 230 33.76 -8.28 -18.09
N LEU A 231 34.06 -7.18 -18.79
CA LEU A 231 33.29 -5.94 -18.71
C LEU A 231 31.83 -6.18 -19.16
N GLU A 232 31.61 -6.91 -20.25
CA GLU A 232 30.27 -7.28 -20.72
C GLU A 232 29.49 -8.07 -19.66
N ALA A 233 30.15 -9.08 -19.05
CA ALA A 233 29.50 -9.87 -17.99
C ALA A 233 29.19 -9.03 -16.75
N LYS A 234 30.08 -8.11 -16.40
CA LYS A 234 29.87 -7.17 -15.27
C LYS A 234 28.70 -6.25 -15.51
N ILE A 235 28.60 -5.61 -16.68
CA ILE A 235 27.48 -4.74 -17.04
C ILE A 235 26.17 -5.53 -17.04
N ALA A 236 26.17 -6.76 -17.56
CA ALA A 236 24.98 -7.61 -17.55
C ALA A 236 24.51 -7.96 -16.12
N LEU A 237 25.45 -8.24 -15.21
CA LEU A 237 25.12 -8.52 -13.81
C LEU A 237 24.63 -7.24 -13.10
N GLU A 238 25.28 -6.10 -13.27
CA GLU A 238 24.88 -4.82 -12.67
C GLU A 238 23.46 -4.45 -13.11
N ALA A 239 23.12 -4.63 -14.39
CA ALA A 239 21.77 -4.36 -14.90
C ALA A 239 20.69 -5.25 -14.27
N GLU A 240 21.03 -6.47 -13.85
CA GLU A 240 20.08 -7.44 -13.26
C GLU A 240 20.06 -7.40 -11.73
N SER A 241 21.22 -7.16 -11.03
CA SER A 241 21.36 -7.37 -9.57
C SER A 241 21.12 -6.12 -8.72
N ASP A 242 21.15 -4.93 -9.30
CA ASP A 242 21.16 -3.65 -8.52
C ASP A 242 19.80 -3.27 -7.89
N GLY A 243 18.87 -4.22 -7.71
CA GLY A 243 17.50 -3.98 -7.21
C GLY A 243 16.71 -2.97 -8.06
N MET A 244 17.35 -2.48 -9.10
CA MET A 244 16.83 -1.55 -10.08
C MET A 244 16.31 -2.23 -11.34
N ASN A 245 16.42 -3.59 -11.43
CA ASN A 245 15.82 -4.27 -12.57
C ASN A 245 14.30 -3.99 -12.58
N PRO A 246 13.80 -3.25 -13.57
CA PRO A 246 12.38 -2.91 -13.66
C PRO A 246 11.48 -4.13 -13.62
N ASP A 247 11.93 -5.26 -14.22
CA ASP A 247 11.15 -6.49 -14.31
C ASP A 247 10.97 -7.14 -12.94
N VAL A 248 12.04 -7.16 -12.11
CA VAL A 248 11.97 -7.68 -10.73
C VAL A 248 11.05 -6.80 -9.87
N ARG A 249 11.19 -5.48 -9.94
CA ARG A 249 10.31 -4.57 -9.19
C ARG A 249 8.85 -4.69 -9.61
N GLN A 250 8.61 -4.81 -10.89
CA GLN A 250 7.26 -5.01 -11.42
C GLN A 250 6.68 -6.34 -10.94
N ALA A 251 7.46 -7.43 -11.00
CA ALA A 251 7.02 -8.74 -10.54
C ALA A 251 6.72 -8.76 -9.03
N ILE A 252 7.55 -8.09 -8.20
CA ILE A 252 7.31 -7.95 -6.77
C ILE A 252 6.01 -7.18 -6.50
N ALA A 253 5.83 -6.02 -7.14
CA ALA A 253 4.62 -5.20 -6.96
C ALA A 253 3.36 -5.94 -7.41
N GLU A 254 3.44 -6.72 -8.49
CA GLU A 254 2.32 -7.54 -8.96
C GLU A 254 2.05 -8.72 -8.02
N LEU A 255 3.09 -9.35 -7.45
CA LEU A 255 2.95 -10.40 -6.45
C LEU A 255 2.28 -9.87 -5.18
N GLU A 256 2.68 -8.73 -4.66
CA GLU A 256 2.05 -8.11 -3.49
C GLU A 256 0.57 -7.80 -3.74
N ARG A 257 0.25 -7.29 -4.92
CA ARG A 257 -1.14 -7.07 -5.32
C ARG A 257 -1.93 -8.37 -5.36
N LYS A 258 -1.37 -9.45 -5.93
CA LYS A 258 -2.06 -10.74 -6.00
C LYS A 258 -2.19 -11.44 -4.64
N ARG A 259 -1.23 -11.27 -3.75
CA ARG A 259 -1.35 -11.70 -2.35
C ARG A 259 -2.46 -10.95 -1.62
N TRP A 260 -2.55 -9.65 -1.83
CA TRP A 260 -3.67 -8.86 -1.29
C TRP A 260 -5.01 -9.34 -1.86
N ASP A 261 -5.13 -9.55 -3.18
CA ASP A 261 -6.33 -10.11 -3.81
C ASP A 261 -6.71 -11.47 -3.17
N LEU A 262 -5.73 -12.34 -2.92
CA LEU A 262 -5.91 -13.63 -2.26
C LEU A 262 -6.41 -13.47 -0.82
N GLU A 263 -5.86 -12.55 -0.06
CA GLU A 263 -6.33 -12.25 1.30
C GLU A 263 -7.79 -11.77 1.30
N GLN A 264 -8.17 -10.93 0.33
CA GLN A 264 -9.55 -10.44 0.18
C GLN A 264 -10.56 -11.53 -0.21
N THR A 265 -10.14 -12.74 -0.54
CA THR A 265 -11.05 -13.90 -0.72
C THR A 265 -11.72 -14.31 0.59
N THR A 266 -11.15 -13.95 1.75
CA THR A 266 -11.73 -14.18 3.07
C THR A 266 -12.24 -12.86 3.63
N VAL A 267 -13.53 -12.62 3.54
CA VAL A 267 -14.16 -11.41 4.05
C VAL A 267 -14.43 -11.55 5.55
N ARG A 268 -13.94 -10.59 6.33
CA ARG A 268 -13.99 -10.61 7.80
C ARG A 268 -14.81 -9.45 8.37
N ALA A 269 -15.24 -9.59 9.62
CA ALA A 269 -15.90 -8.54 10.37
C ALA A 269 -14.92 -7.38 10.65
N PRO A 270 -15.30 -6.12 10.34
CA PRO A 270 -14.42 -4.95 10.52
C PRO A 270 -14.31 -4.50 11.99
N SER A 271 -15.20 -4.93 12.86
CA SER A 271 -15.25 -4.62 14.30
C SER A 271 -16.14 -5.64 15.02
N ASP A 272 -16.23 -5.53 16.34
CA ASP A 272 -17.25 -6.25 17.10
C ASP A 272 -18.66 -5.79 16.69
N GLY A 273 -19.58 -6.74 16.51
CA GLY A 273 -20.92 -6.41 16.04
C GLY A 273 -21.73 -7.66 15.67
N TYR A 274 -22.66 -7.50 14.78
CA TYR A 274 -23.45 -8.63 14.23
C TYR A 274 -23.91 -8.33 12.80
N ALA A 275 -24.04 -9.38 12.00
CA ALA A 275 -24.63 -9.29 10.67
C ALA A 275 -26.15 -9.41 10.76
N THR A 276 -26.89 -8.46 10.22
CA THR A 276 -28.35 -8.48 10.28
C THR A 276 -28.99 -8.98 8.98
N PHE A 277 -28.44 -8.59 7.85
CA PHE A 277 -28.91 -9.02 6.53
C PHE A 277 -27.82 -9.80 5.81
N VAL A 278 -28.05 -11.08 5.52
CA VAL A 278 -27.12 -11.97 4.84
C VAL A 278 -27.78 -12.47 3.57
N SER A 279 -27.50 -11.81 2.45
CA SER A 279 -28.04 -12.17 1.13
C SER A 279 -27.21 -13.23 0.43
N MET A 280 -25.92 -13.34 0.78
CA MET A 280 -24.98 -14.29 0.19
C MET A 280 -25.28 -15.74 0.57
N ARG A 281 -25.10 -16.63 -0.43
CA ARG A 281 -25.20 -18.09 -0.26
C ARG A 281 -23.99 -18.76 -0.91
N ALA A 282 -23.58 -19.91 -0.38
CA ALA A 282 -22.59 -20.76 -1.04
C ALA A 282 -23.03 -21.11 -2.46
N GLY A 283 -22.11 -21.05 -3.41
CA GLY A 283 -22.36 -21.25 -4.85
C GLY A 283 -22.73 -19.97 -5.62
N GLN A 284 -23.02 -18.86 -4.96
CA GLN A 284 -23.28 -17.58 -5.64
C GLN A 284 -21.98 -16.88 -6.06
N MET A 285 -22.07 -16.06 -7.11
CA MET A 285 -20.99 -15.21 -7.57
C MET A 285 -20.94 -13.93 -6.75
N ALA A 286 -19.85 -13.72 -6.03
CA ALA A 286 -19.52 -12.46 -5.41
C ALA A 286 -18.88 -11.52 -6.45
N THR A 287 -19.36 -10.27 -6.52
CA THR A 287 -18.81 -9.25 -7.43
C THR A 287 -18.56 -7.95 -6.67
N PRO A 288 -17.40 -7.31 -6.84
CA PRO A 288 -17.15 -5.97 -6.33
C PRO A 288 -18.16 -4.96 -6.89
N PHE A 289 -18.48 -3.93 -6.11
CA PHE A 289 -19.38 -2.83 -6.53
C PHE A 289 -20.80 -3.27 -6.93
N SER A 290 -21.30 -4.38 -6.40
CA SER A 290 -22.71 -4.74 -6.55
C SER A 290 -23.60 -3.64 -5.95
N ALA A 291 -24.63 -3.21 -6.70
CA ALA A 291 -25.63 -2.25 -6.22
C ALA A 291 -26.42 -2.77 -5.00
N ALA A 292 -26.51 -4.08 -4.85
CA ALA A 292 -27.10 -4.73 -3.68
C ALA A 292 -26.00 -5.12 -2.69
N ALA A 293 -26.17 -4.71 -1.43
CA ALA A 293 -25.28 -5.12 -0.36
C ALA A 293 -25.27 -6.64 -0.21
N SER A 294 -24.09 -7.24 -0.13
CA SER A 294 -23.93 -8.68 0.12
C SER A 294 -24.35 -9.03 1.54
N MET A 295 -24.11 -8.12 2.47
CA MET A 295 -24.40 -8.26 3.89
C MET A 295 -24.47 -6.87 4.54
N LEU A 296 -25.35 -6.72 5.53
CA LEU A 296 -25.40 -5.53 6.39
C LEU A 296 -24.82 -5.90 7.76
N PHE A 297 -23.81 -5.17 8.17
CA PHE A 297 -23.14 -5.33 9.44
C PHE A 297 -23.46 -4.15 10.36
N VAL A 298 -23.80 -4.44 11.60
CA VAL A 298 -24.10 -3.46 12.64
C VAL A 298 -23.00 -3.55 13.70
N PRO A 299 -22.10 -2.55 13.80
CA PRO A 299 -21.10 -2.52 14.86
C PRO A 299 -21.75 -2.44 16.24
N SER A 300 -21.07 -3.02 17.24
CA SER A 300 -21.47 -2.93 18.65
C SER A 300 -21.12 -1.58 19.31
N GLU A 301 -21.04 -0.52 18.52
CA GLU A 301 -20.83 0.84 19.01
C GLU A 301 -22.09 1.39 19.70
N LYS A 302 -21.91 2.46 20.50
CA LYS A 302 -23.04 3.14 21.14
C LYS A 302 -24.04 3.61 20.09
N ARG A 303 -25.30 3.21 20.27
CA ARG A 303 -26.40 3.64 19.44
C ARG A 303 -26.70 5.13 19.68
N PHE A 304 -27.11 5.81 18.65
CA PHE A 304 -27.54 7.20 18.75
C PHE A 304 -29.01 7.29 19.08
N LEU A 305 -29.38 8.06 20.09
CA LEU A 305 -30.77 8.41 20.36
C LEU A 305 -31.02 9.75 19.68
N VAL A 306 -31.93 9.77 18.73
CA VAL A 306 -32.26 10.98 17.96
C VAL A 306 -33.76 11.20 18.00
N ALA A 307 -34.19 12.43 18.22
CA ALA A 307 -35.57 12.84 18.11
C ALA A 307 -35.70 14.11 17.27
N SER A 308 -36.76 14.20 16.53
CA SER A 308 -37.06 15.33 15.66
C SER A 308 -37.90 16.38 16.41
N PHE A 309 -37.49 17.63 16.34
CA PHE A 309 -38.22 18.77 16.96
C PHE A 309 -38.56 19.82 15.91
N PRO A 310 -39.74 20.44 16.02
CA PRO A 310 -40.13 21.51 15.10
C PRO A 310 -39.18 22.72 15.20
N GLN A 311 -38.92 23.39 14.08
CA GLN A 311 -37.96 24.52 13.99
C GLN A 311 -38.19 25.61 15.02
N ASN A 312 -39.45 25.89 15.38
CA ASN A 312 -39.79 26.91 16.37
C ASN A 312 -39.38 26.58 17.82
N ALA A 313 -39.07 25.30 18.09
CA ALA A 313 -38.59 24.86 19.40
C ALA A 313 -37.05 24.91 19.54
N ILE A 314 -36.35 24.94 18.42
CA ILE A 314 -34.87 24.83 18.38
C ILE A 314 -34.14 25.97 19.09
N PRO A 315 -34.56 27.26 19.00
CA PRO A 315 -33.89 28.35 19.73
C PRO A 315 -33.82 28.12 21.25
N GLY A 316 -34.74 27.31 21.78
CA GLY A 316 -34.77 26.94 23.21
C GLY A 316 -33.95 25.68 23.55
N ILE A 317 -33.54 24.88 22.57
CA ILE A 317 -32.79 23.63 22.79
C ILE A 317 -31.28 23.91 22.66
N GLN A 318 -30.56 23.74 23.78
CA GLN A 318 -29.13 23.93 23.85
C GLN A 318 -28.45 22.62 24.29
N GLU A 319 -27.18 22.43 23.95
CA GLU A 319 -26.37 21.33 24.40
C GLU A 319 -26.29 21.29 25.93
N GLY A 320 -26.32 20.08 26.50
CA GLY A 320 -26.27 19.88 27.96
C GLY A 320 -27.60 20.02 28.71
N LEU A 321 -28.72 20.46 28.06
CA LEU A 321 -30.02 20.48 28.69
C LEU A 321 -30.50 19.09 29.10
N GLU A 322 -31.18 19.03 30.24
CA GLU A 322 -31.82 17.83 30.74
C GLU A 322 -33.01 17.41 29.87
N ALA A 323 -33.13 16.11 29.65
CA ALA A 323 -34.26 15.52 28.95
C ALA A 323 -34.74 14.28 29.69
N GLU A 324 -36.03 13.99 29.59
CA GLU A 324 -36.64 12.75 30.08
C GLU A 324 -37.16 11.92 28.91
N LEU A 325 -36.93 10.61 29.00
CA LEU A 325 -37.26 9.60 28.01
C LEU A 325 -38.38 8.71 28.51
N ALA A 326 -39.40 8.51 27.69
CA ALA A 326 -40.49 7.57 27.93
C ALA A 326 -40.57 6.57 26.79
N PHE A 327 -40.07 5.34 26.98
CA PHE A 327 -40.10 4.28 25.99
C PHE A 327 -41.47 3.60 25.91
N GLN A 328 -41.93 3.30 24.70
CA GLN A 328 -43.16 2.54 24.53
C GLN A 328 -43.05 1.09 25.07
N ALA A 329 -41.84 0.51 24.96
CA ALA A 329 -41.60 -0.85 25.43
C ALA A 329 -41.55 -0.97 26.95
N TYR A 330 -41.38 0.14 27.72
CA TYR A 330 -41.32 0.17 29.19
C TYR A 330 -42.30 1.21 29.75
N PRO A 331 -43.63 0.91 29.70
CA PRO A 331 -44.66 1.82 30.18
C PRO A 331 -44.45 2.19 31.67
N GLY A 332 -44.70 3.45 32.02
CA GLY A 332 -44.62 3.95 33.40
C GLY A 332 -43.22 4.25 33.88
N GLN A 333 -42.15 3.87 33.14
CA GLN A 333 -40.75 4.17 33.48
C GLN A 333 -40.25 5.41 32.71
N ILE A 334 -39.51 6.25 33.42
CA ILE A 334 -38.90 7.46 32.86
C ILE A 334 -37.40 7.37 33.09
N PHE A 335 -36.63 7.61 32.03
CA PHE A 335 -35.17 7.60 32.06
C PHE A 335 -34.64 9.02 31.81
N GLN A 336 -33.46 9.27 32.35
CA GLN A 336 -32.78 10.56 32.18
C GLN A 336 -31.89 10.55 30.95
N ALA A 337 -31.84 11.71 30.26
CA ALA A 337 -30.94 11.94 29.15
C ALA A 337 -30.52 13.42 29.15
N LYS A 338 -29.54 13.74 28.31
CA LYS A 338 -29.09 15.11 28.06
C LYS A 338 -29.03 15.37 26.57
N VAL A 339 -29.27 16.61 26.18
CA VAL A 339 -29.04 17.05 24.80
C VAL A 339 -27.54 16.99 24.52
N LEU A 340 -27.13 16.14 23.59
CA LEU A 340 -25.74 16.03 23.16
C LEU A 340 -25.41 17.10 22.13
N ARG A 341 -26.23 17.22 21.09
CA ARG A 341 -26.08 18.24 20.04
C ARG A 341 -27.36 18.41 19.23
N VAL A 342 -27.51 19.60 18.65
CA VAL A 342 -28.55 19.89 17.66
C VAL A 342 -27.93 19.82 16.27
N GLN A 343 -28.59 19.14 15.33
CA GLN A 343 -28.07 19.04 13.98
C GLN A 343 -28.24 20.38 13.24
N GLY A 344 -27.13 20.90 12.70
CA GLY A 344 -27.11 22.20 12.00
C GLY A 344 -27.60 22.16 10.55
N ILE A 345 -27.89 20.97 9.99
CA ILE A 345 -28.29 20.80 8.60
C ILE A 345 -29.53 19.89 8.53
N ILE A 346 -30.57 20.40 7.90
CA ILE A 346 -31.79 19.65 7.58
C ILE A 346 -31.63 19.04 6.18
N ARG A 347 -32.36 17.97 5.87
CA ARG A 347 -32.29 17.29 4.57
C ARG A 347 -32.47 18.25 3.39
N GLU A 348 -33.41 19.18 3.51
CA GLU A 348 -33.75 20.19 2.50
C GLU A 348 -32.66 21.25 2.30
N GLY A 349 -31.75 21.40 3.26
CA GLY A 349 -30.58 22.28 3.18
C GLY A 349 -29.34 21.61 2.60
N GLN A 350 -29.39 20.35 2.19
CA GLN A 350 -28.26 19.63 1.61
C GLN A 350 -28.16 19.89 0.10
N VAL A 351 -27.05 20.45 -0.34
CA VAL A 351 -26.70 20.52 -1.76
C VAL A 351 -26.03 19.19 -2.13
N ILE A 352 -26.74 18.36 -2.88
CA ILE A 352 -26.18 17.10 -3.37
C ILE A 352 -25.12 17.46 -4.42
N GLY A 353 -23.89 16.90 -4.30
CA GLY A 353 -22.73 17.19 -5.15
C GLY A 353 -22.87 16.86 -6.64
N THR A 354 -24.07 16.48 -7.10
CA THR A 354 -24.43 16.28 -8.52
C THR A 354 -24.73 17.58 -9.26
N GLY A 355 -24.67 18.77 -8.58
CA GLY A 355 -25.00 20.07 -9.19
C GLY A 355 -26.49 20.32 -9.39
N GLN A 356 -27.37 19.38 -9.01
CA GLN A 356 -28.81 19.60 -9.03
C GLN A 356 -29.22 20.20 -7.69
N ILE A 357 -29.78 21.40 -7.73
CA ILE A 357 -30.52 21.99 -6.61
C ILE A 357 -31.77 21.10 -6.42
N GLY A 358 -31.90 20.48 -5.24
CA GLY A 358 -33.08 19.65 -4.94
C GLY A 358 -34.34 20.44 -5.26
N SER A 359 -35.22 19.90 -6.08
CA SER A 359 -36.50 20.53 -6.41
C SER A 359 -37.33 20.63 -5.14
N THR A 360 -37.77 21.83 -4.81
CA THR A 360 -38.66 22.16 -3.69
C THR A 360 -40.07 21.57 -3.81
N THR A 361 -40.27 20.55 -4.64
CA THR A 361 -41.58 20.03 -5.05
C THR A 361 -41.96 18.71 -4.35
N THR A 362 -41.45 18.44 -3.14
CA THR A 362 -42.02 17.36 -2.33
C THR A 362 -42.63 17.98 -1.08
N ALA A 363 -43.92 18.27 -1.18
CA ALA A 363 -44.72 18.77 -0.08
C ALA A 363 -44.62 17.83 1.15
N ALA A 364 -44.49 18.47 2.33
CA ALA A 364 -44.77 17.94 3.66
C ALA A 364 -43.98 16.67 4.07
N ALA A 365 -42.65 16.76 4.06
CA ALA A 365 -41.91 16.18 5.17
C ALA A 365 -41.84 17.26 6.26
N ASN A 366 -42.18 16.92 7.49
CA ASN A 366 -42.08 17.84 8.61
C ASN A 366 -40.66 18.43 8.63
N ASP A 367 -40.55 19.78 8.58
CA ASP A 367 -39.29 20.55 8.69
C ASP A 367 -38.69 20.42 10.11
N ASP A 368 -38.72 19.22 10.67
CA ASP A 368 -38.28 18.93 12.02
C ASP A 368 -36.76 18.75 12.03
N ILE A 369 -36.14 19.35 13.04
CA ILE A 369 -34.68 19.31 13.20
C ILE A 369 -34.30 18.14 14.12
N PRO A 370 -33.39 17.25 13.70
CA PRO A 370 -32.90 16.16 14.54
C PRO A 370 -32.03 16.70 15.69
N VAL A 371 -32.31 16.21 16.88
CA VAL A 371 -31.57 16.47 18.10
C VAL A 371 -31.04 15.14 18.63
N PHE A 372 -29.75 15.10 18.94
CA PHE A 372 -29.07 13.93 19.47
C PHE A 372 -29.04 13.99 20.99
N PHE A 373 -29.25 12.83 21.64
CA PHE A 373 -29.30 12.72 23.08
C PHE A 373 -28.24 11.73 23.60
N GLU A 374 -27.59 12.13 24.67
CA GLU A 374 -26.76 11.25 25.49
C GLU A 374 -27.63 10.62 26.58
N TYR A 375 -27.52 9.31 26.77
CA TYR A 375 -28.26 8.54 27.75
C TYR A 375 -27.34 7.70 28.63
N GLY A 376 -27.81 7.34 29.83
CA GLY A 376 -27.05 6.57 30.79
C GLY A 376 -27.06 5.05 30.54
N ASP A 377 -26.24 4.33 31.32
CA ASP A 377 -26.11 2.87 31.25
C ASP A 377 -27.41 2.12 31.61
N ASP A 378 -28.33 2.77 32.34
CA ASP A 378 -29.67 2.26 32.67
C ASP A 378 -30.50 2.07 31.40
N VAL A 379 -30.39 2.96 30.41
CA VAL A 379 -31.06 2.84 29.12
C VAL A 379 -30.39 1.78 28.23
N GLU A 380 -29.06 1.67 28.29
CA GLU A 380 -28.30 0.68 27.53
C GLU A 380 -28.63 -0.75 27.97
N LYS A 381 -28.80 -0.98 29.29
CA LYS A 381 -29.20 -2.27 29.87
C LYS A 381 -30.58 -2.77 29.42
N LEU A 382 -31.44 -1.89 28.93
CA LEU A 382 -32.75 -2.27 28.40
C LEU A 382 -32.67 -3.08 27.10
N ASN A 383 -31.50 -3.07 26.44
CA ASN A 383 -31.22 -3.77 25.20
C ASN A 383 -32.32 -3.64 24.13
N LEU A 384 -32.89 -2.44 24.02
CA LEU A 384 -33.95 -2.14 23.06
C LEU A 384 -33.44 -2.29 21.62
N PRO A 385 -34.22 -2.87 20.71
CA PRO A 385 -33.83 -2.94 19.31
C PRO A 385 -33.70 -1.54 18.67
N THR A 386 -32.83 -1.39 17.69
CA THR A 386 -32.72 -0.19 16.87
C THR A 386 -34.05 0.10 16.19
N GLY A 387 -34.47 1.36 16.15
CA GLY A 387 -35.80 1.78 15.69
C GLY A 387 -36.88 1.81 16.77
N SER A 388 -36.60 1.37 18.01
CA SER A 388 -37.53 1.51 19.16
C SER A 388 -37.94 2.94 19.35
N GLN A 389 -39.25 3.16 19.50
CA GLN A 389 -39.84 4.49 19.63
C GLN A 389 -39.77 4.99 21.08
N VAL A 390 -39.48 6.28 21.24
CA VAL A 390 -39.38 6.96 22.52
C VAL A 390 -39.98 8.37 22.45
N SER A 391 -40.72 8.77 23.45
CA SER A 391 -41.14 10.14 23.64
C SER A 391 -40.12 10.88 24.51
N ILE A 392 -39.64 12.03 24.04
CA ILE A 392 -38.56 12.81 24.66
C ILE A 392 -39.06 14.19 24.98
N ALA A 393 -38.97 14.62 26.25
CA ALA A 393 -39.22 15.97 26.68
C ALA A 393 -37.91 16.65 27.06
N VAL A 394 -37.65 17.84 26.53
CA VAL A 394 -36.46 18.66 26.85
C VAL A 394 -36.87 19.76 27.82
N TYR A 395 -36.06 20.01 28.86
CA TYR A 395 -36.31 21.02 29.89
C TYR A 395 -35.33 22.17 29.72
N THR A 396 -35.91 23.34 29.28
CA THR A 396 -35.11 24.56 29.14
C THR A 396 -35.04 25.30 30.48
N HIS A 397 -34.12 26.23 30.60
CA HIS A 397 -33.95 27.07 31.80
C HIS A 397 -35.07 28.10 32.02
N HIS A 398 -36.03 28.22 31.10
CA HIS A 398 -37.12 29.19 31.19
C HIS A 398 -38.33 28.57 31.86
N PHE A 399 -38.98 29.33 32.77
CA PHE A 399 -40.24 28.98 33.44
C PHE A 399 -40.23 27.60 34.15
N HIS A 400 -39.34 27.44 35.15
CA HIS A 400 -39.23 26.17 35.93
C HIS A 400 -40.56 25.61 36.46
N ALA A 401 -41.54 26.46 36.78
CA ALA A 401 -42.86 26.00 37.23
C ALA A 401 -43.59 25.16 36.17
N LEU A 402 -43.35 25.45 34.87
CA LEU A 402 -43.96 24.72 33.76
C LEU A 402 -43.28 23.37 33.49
N SER A 403 -42.04 23.20 33.91
CA SER A 403 -41.33 21.93 33.80
C SER A 403 -42.07 20.82 34.57
N LEU A 404 -42.64 21.15 35.75
CA LEU A 404 -43.42 20.19 36.53
C LEU A 404 -44.64 19.69 35.77
N VAL A 405 -45.34 20.63 35.08
CA VAL A 405 -46.51 20.26 34.26
C VAL A 405 -46.09 19.36 33.11
N ARG A 406 -44.99 19.66 32.44
CA ARG A 406 -44.46 18.82 31.36
C ARG A 406 -44.07 17.43 31.87
N LYS A 407 -43.40 17.33 33.04
CA LYS A 407 -43.07 16.06 33.69
C LYS A 407 -44.31 15.23 33.96
N ILE A 408 -45.38 15.81 34.45
CA ILE A 408 -46.65 15.11 34.69
C ILE A 408 -47.26 14.62 33.36
N ILE A 409 -47.25 15.44 32.33
CA ILE A 409 -47.80 15.05 30.99
C ILE A 409 -46.97 13.88 30.40
N LEU A 410 -45.65 13.91 30.50
CA LEU A 410 -44.83 12.83 30.00
C LEU A 410 -45.06 11.53 30.75
N ARG A 411 -45.28 11.57 32.08
CA ARG A 411 -45.68 10.40 32.89
C ARG A 411 -47.03 9.85 32.49
N ILE A 412 -48.01 10.71 32.27
CA ILE A 412 -49.35 10.29 31.76
C ILE A 412 -49.17 9.62 30.40
N LYS A 413 -48.37 10.20 29.50
CA LYS A 413 -48.09 9.63 28.19
C LYS A 413 -47.38 8.25 28.28
N SER A 414 -46.42 8.10 29.23
CA SER A 414 -45.80 6.81 29.51
C SER A 414 -46.82 5.76 29.98
N TRP A 415 -47.79 6.15 30.78
CA TRP A 415 -48.84 5.25 31.26
C TRP A 415 -49.90 4.91 30.17
N GLU A 416 -50.13 5.82 29.23
CA GLU A 416 -51.01 5.54 28.08
C GLU A 416 -50.52 4.32 27.26
N ASN A 417 -49.22 4.08 27.26
CA ASN A 417 -48.63 2.91 26.62
C ASN A 417 -49.09 1.57 27.27
N TYR A 418 -49.54 1.54 28.54
CA TYR A 418 -50.21 0.38 29.14
C TYR A 418 -51.52 0.06 28.47
N ALA A 419 -52.33 1.07 28.13
CA ALA A 419 -53.62 0.87 27.48
C ALA A 419 -53.42 0.31 26.05
N PHE A 420 -52.37 0.70 25.38
CA PHE A 420 -52.00 0.14 24.07
C PHE A 420 -51.57 -1.32 24.16
N PHE A 421 -50.84 -1.69 25.24
CA PHE A 421 -50.43 -3.05 25.52
C PHE A 421 -51.65 -3.95 25.75
N MET A 422 -52.63 -3.54 26.54
CA MET A 422 -53.85 -4.28 26.80
C MET A 422 -54.72 -4.47 25.56
N LYS A 423 -54.81 -3.45 24.67
CA LYS A 423 -55.56 -3.52 23.43
C LYS A 423 -55.03 -4.55 22.41
N ASN A 424 -53.71 -4.73 22.38
CA ASN A 424 -53.03 -5.76 21.55
C ASN A 424 -53.13 -7.15 22.17
N PHE A 425 -53.34 -7.28 23.47
CA PHE A 425 -53.50 -8.58 24.15
C PHE A 425 -54.86 -9.20 23.84
N ASP A 426 -55.91 -8.38 23.75
CA ASP A 426 -57.27 -8.82 23.39
C ASP A 426 -57.40 -9.24 21.89
N SER A 427 -56.45 -8.86 21.04
CA SER A 427 -56.44 -9.24 19.62
C SER A 427 -55.70 -10.55 19.33
N LEU A 428 -55.10 -11.19 20.33
CA LEU A 428 -54.35 -12.44 20.27
C LEU A 428 -55.16 -13.66 20.80
N HIS A 429 -56.39 -13.44 21.24
CA HIS A 429 -57.42 -14.45 21.55
C HIS A 429 -58.60 -14.29 20.60
#